data_994653a52b7aaf148500538e3a23a05f
#
_entry.id   994653a52b7aaf148500538e3a23a05f
#
_cell.length_a   1.000
_cell.length_b   1.000
_cell.length_c   1.000
_cell.angle_alpha   90.00
_cell.angle_beta   90.00
_cell.angle_gamma   90.00
#
_symmetry.space_group_name_H-M   'P 1'
#
loop_
_entity.id
_entity.type
_entity.pdbx_description
1 polymer ?
#
loop_
_entity_poly.entity_id
_entity_poly.type
_entity_poly.pdbx_seq_one_letter_code
_entity_poly.pdbx_strand_id
1 'polypeptide(L)'
;MRLCGLYFAVLSFLGFQAVGTFGQTAGTITGKVTLTGVPPKPQVIDMSKEPECVKLNPNKRMTEDTVIGPGNTLKNVVVFISSGAPATSSPSTAHATMNQQNCHYTTRVLAFQVEEEVKIANSDPLSHNIHPMAVSNREWNRVQLKGSPPLSSSFSKPEFIPVKCNLHPWMRAYFAVMGNSYFAVTGEDGQFTIPDLPPGKYTLTAWHETYGTHNQEITLAAGQQVIIDFVYNAKTR
;
A
#
# COMPACT_ATOMS: atom_id res chain seq x y z
N MET A 1 -72.57 55.30 -7.54
CA MET A 1 -72.29 53.93 -7.20
C MET A 1 -70.88 53.58 -7.63
N ARG A 2 -69.94 53.44 -6.67
CA ARG A 2 -68.57 53.04 -6.95
C ARG A 2 -68.37 51.66 -6.30
N LEU A 3 -68.10 50.63 -7.09
CA LEU A 3 -67.74 49.29 -6.63
C LEU A 3 -66.27 49.29 -6.27
N CYS A 4 -66.02 48.93 -5.02
CA CYS A 4 -64.64 48.71 -4.49
C CYS A 4 -64.33 47.22 -4.66
N GLY A 5 -63.37 46.90 -5.55
CA GLY A 5 -62.89 45.51 -5.74
C GLY A 5 -61.76 45.19 -4.75
N LEU A 6 -62.00 44.19 -3.90
CA LEU A 6 -60.96 43.63 -3.03
C LEU A 6 -60.12 42.64 -3.80
N TYR A 7 -58.81 42.92 -3.94
CA TYR A 7 -57.82 41.94 -4.40
C TYR A 7 -57.30 41.13 -3.22
N PHE A 8 -57.56 39.83 -3.20
CA PHE A 8 -56.91 38.91 -2.30
C PHE A 8 -55.59 38.47 -2.92
N ALA A 9 -54.48 38.89 -2.32
CA ALA A 9 -53.14 38.36 -2.69
C ALA A 9 -52.91 37.01 -1.96
N VAL A 10 -52.83 35.97 -2.72
CA VAL A 10 -52.43 34.64 -2.22
C VAL A 10 -50.91 34.57 -2.18
N LEU A 11 -50.31 34.70 -1.00
CA LEU A 11 -48.89 34.42 -0.79
C LEU A 11 -48.65 32.90 -0.76
N SER A 12 -48.12 32.35 -1.86
CA SER A 12 -47.64 30.97 -1.88
C SER A 12 -46.28 30.89 -1.19
N PHE A 13 -46.24 30.32 0.02
CA PHE A 13 -45.01 29.97 0.70
C PHE A 13 -44.41 28.71 0.03
N LEU A 14 -43.41 28.88 -0.83
CA LEU A 14 -42.56 27.80 -1.28
C LEU A 14 -41.62 27.39 -0.13
N GLY A 15 -41.99 26.35 0.62
CA GLY A 15 -41.10 25.74 1.60
C GLY A 15 -39.90 25.11 0.94
N PHE A 16 -38.75 25.72 1.09
CA PHE A 16 -37.45 25.13 0.69
C PHE A 16 -37.12 24.01 1.69
N GLN A 17 -37.40 22.77 1.32
CA GLN A 17 -36.94 21.62 2.09
C GLN A 17 -35.43 21.48 1.86
N ALA A 18 -34.62 21.88 2.84
CA ALA A 18 -33.20 21.56 2.88
C ALA A 18 -33.08 20.04 3.07
N VAL A 19 -32.77 19.33 1.98
CA VAL A 19 -32.36 17.93 2.04
C VAL A 19 -30.98 17.92 2.71
N GLY A 20 -30.96 17.66 4.02
CA GLY A 20 -29.72 17.45 4.75
C GLY A 20 -29.04 16.21 4.16
N THR A 21 -27.92 16.38 3.50
CA THR A 21 -26.98 15.30 3.16
C THR A 21 -26.44 14.76 4.47
N PHE A 22 -27.06 13.73 5.02
CA PHE A 22 -26.44 12.93 6.08
C PHE A 22 -25.22 12.29 5.47
N GLY A 23 -24.02 12.80 5.78
CA GLY A 23 -22.77 12.17 5.45
C GLY A 23 -22.82 10.74 6.00
N GLN A 24 -22.76 9.74 5.13
CA GLN A 24 -22.75 8.33 5.56
C GLN A 24 -21.50 8.10 6.39
N THR A 25 -21.66 7.63 7.62
CA THR A 25 -20.53 7.33 8.51
C THR A 25 -19.67 6.25 7.86
N ALA A 26 -18.40 6.56 7.67
CA ALA A 26 -17.43 5.61 7.11
C ALA A 26 -17.23 4.41 8.05
N GLY A 27 -16.96 3.26 7.47
CA GLY A 27 -16.65 2.04 8.20
C GLY A 27 -15.16 1.71 8.16
N THR A 28 -14.80 0.63 8.84
CA THR A 28 -13.40 0.17 8.95
C THR A 28 -13.33 -1.33 8.68
N ILE A 29 -12.35 -1.75 7.90
CA ILE A 29 -12.01 -3.17 7.73
C ILE A 29 -10.72 -3.43 8.50
N THR A 30 -10.74 -4.45 9.35
CA THR A 30 -9.57 -4.96 10.05
C THR A 30 -9.40 -6.44 9.76
N GLY A 31 -8.23 -6.98 10.01
CA GLY A 31 -8.03 -8.42 9.88
C GLY A 31 -6.57 -8.81 10.10
N LYS A 32 -6.34 -10.09 9.91
CA LYS A 32 -5.03 -10.70 10.06
C LYS A 32 -4.73 -11.59 8.85
N VAL A 33 -3.47 -11.58 8.43
CA VAL A 33 -2.97 -12.47 7.38
C VAL A 33 -2.06 -13.51 8.01
N THR A 34 -2.33 -14.79 7.70
CA THR A 34 -1.57 -15.94 8.20
C THR A 34 -1.11 -16.84 7.06
N LEU A 35 -0.10 -17.67 7.33
CA LEU A 35 0.40 -18.69 6.43
C LEU A 35 0.26 -20.06 7.06
N THR A 36 -0.34 -21.01 6.35
CA THR A 36 -0.39 -22.42 6.71
C THR A 36 0.62 -23.22 5.90
N GLY A 37 0.89 -24.46 6.31
CA GLY A 37 1.91 -25.32 5.68
C GLY A 37 3.32 -25.01 6.18
N VAL A 38 4.34 -25.47 5.45
CA VAL A 38 5.74 -25.30 5.82
C VAL A 38 6.38 -24.26 4.91
N PRO A 39 6.65 -23.04 5.40
CA PRO A 39 7.29 -22.00 4.58
C PRO A 39 8.74 -22.39 4.24
N PRO A 40 9.28 -21.86 3.15
CA PRO A 40 10.71 -21.97 2.84
C PRO A 40 11.55 -21.40 4.00
N LYS A 41 12.61 -22.09 4.38
CA LYS A 41 13.55 -21.57 5.37
C LYS A 41 14.29 -20.35 4.78
N PRO A 42 14.35 -19.22 5.51
CA PRO A 42 15.16 -18.08 5.09
C PRO A 42 16.62 -18.52 4.86
N GLN A 43 17.23 -18.02 3.80
CA GLN A 43 18.64 -18.28 3.45
C GLN A 43 19.51 -17.11 3.89
N VAL A 44 20.75 -17.39 4.29
CA VAL A 44 21.75 -16.33 4.54
C VAL A 44 22.08 -15.67 3.20
N ILE A 45 22.01 -14.33 3.16
CA ILE A 45 22.42 -13.55 2.01
C ILE A 45 23.95 -13.56 1.94
N ASP A 46 24.51 -14.05 0.84
CA ASP A 46 25.95 -14.03 0.60
C ASP A 46 26.37 -12.64 0.08
N MET A 47 27.07 -11.89 0.92
CA MET A 47 27.65 -10.58 0.61
C MET A 47 29.19 -10.66 0.48
N SER A 48 29.80 -11.83 0.43
CA SER A 48 31.25 -12.04 0.51
C SER A 48 32.05 -11.31 -0.56
N LYS A 49 31.45 -11.00 -1.70
CA LYS A 49 32.05 -10.26 -2.80
C LYS A 49 32.08 -8.75 -2.57
N GLU A 50 31.42 -8.25 -1.53
CA GLU A 50 31.29 -6.82 -1.21
C GLU A 50 31.72 -6.58 0.24
N PRO A 51 33.06 -6.42 0.50
CA PRO A 51 33.58 -6.33 1.86
C PRO A 51 32.96 -5.22 2.72
N GLU A 52 32.58 -4.08 2.12
CA GLU A 52 31.91 -3.00 2.85
C GLU A 52 30.51 -3.43 3.30
N CYS A 53 29.77 -4.16 2.47
CA CYS A 53 28.46 -4.69 2.87
C CYS A 53 28.59 -5.73 3.98
N VAL A 54 29.63 -6.56 3.96
CA VAL A 54 29.93 -7.51 5.06
C VAL A 54 30.16 -6.76 6.37
N LYS A 55 30.97 -5.68 6.36
CA LYS A 55 31.23 -4.84 7.56
C LYS A 55 29.95 -4.21 8.11
N LEU A 56 29.05 -3.76 7.23
CA LEU A 56 27.78 -3.16 7.62
C LEU A 56 26.76 -4.18 8.14
N ASN A 57 27.01 -5.50 7.93
CA ASN A 57 26.11 -6.57 8.31
C ASN A 57 26.80 -7.67 9.13
N PRO A 58 27.36 -7.36 10.32
CA PRO A 58 28.09 -8.34 11.14
C PRO A 58 27.20 -9.54 11.57
N ASN A 59 25.91 -9.35 11.67
CA ASN A 59 24.91 -10.35 12.05
C ASN A 59 24.24 -11.01 10.85
N LYS A 60 24.91 -11.17 9.72
CA LYS A 60 24.37 -11.81 8.50
C LYS A 60 22.87 -11.60 8.29
N ARG A 61 22.49 -11.08 7.15
CA ARG A 61 21.07 -10.91 6.79
C ARG A 61 20.49 -12.19 6.18
N MET A 62 19.22 -12.37 6.39
CA MET A 62 18.44 -13.46 5.80
C MET A 62 17.58 -12.93 4.64
N THR A 63 17.21 -13.81 3.70
CA THR A 63 16.23 -13.49 2.67
C THR A 63 14.86 -13.16 3.30
N GLU A 64 14.12 -12.26 2.67
CA GLU A 64 12.84 -11.73 3.16
C GLU A 64 11.66 -12.04 2.22
N ASP A 65 11.83 -13.03 1.33
CA ASP A 65 10.77 -13.43 0.39
C ASP A 65 9.52 -14.00 1.10
N THR A 66 9.70 -14.48 2.33
CA THR A 66 8.63 -14.92 3.23
C THR A 66 9.05 -14.64 4.66
N VAL A 67 8.40 -13.69 5.30
CA VAL A 67 8.67 -13.33 6.70
C VAL A 67 7.47 -13.73 7.56
N ILE A 68 7.70 -14.67 8.47
CA ILE A 68 6.69 -15.22 9.38
C ILE A 68 6.89 -14.65 10.77
N GLY A 69 5.83 -14.08 11.31
CA GLY A 69 5.77 -13.61 12.68
C GLY A 69 5.13 -14.62 13.64
N PRO A 70 4.90 -14.21 14.90
CA PRO A 70 4.27 -15.04 15.91
C PRO A 70 2.88 -15.54 15.49
N GLY A 71 2.58 -16.83 15.74
CA GLY A 71 1.29 -17.41 15.37
C GLY A 71 1.11 -17.61 13.87
N ASN A 72 2.19 -17.80 13.12
CA ASN A 72 2.21 -17.98 11.67
C ASN A 72 1.66 -16.78 10.90
N THR A 73 1.77 -15.58 11.43
CA THR A 73 1.40 -14.35 10.74
C THR A 73 2.31 -14.08 9.55
N LEU A 74 1.79 -13.51 8.48
CA LEU A 74 2.53 -13.22 7.26
C LEU A 74 2.73 -11.71 7.11
N LYS A 75 4.00 -11.28 7.12
CA LYS A 75 4.43 -9.88 6.89
C LYS A 75 4.48 -9.56 5.40
N ASN A 76 4.48 -8.28 5.07
CA ASN A 76 4.64 -7.74 3.72
C ASN A 76 3.50 -8.08 2.76
N VAL A 77 2.30 -8.37 3.27
CA VAL A 77 1.09 -8.50 2.46
C VAL A 77 0.47 -7.14 2.26
N VAL A 78 0.20 -6.77 1.01
CA VAL A 78 -0.59 -5.57 0.69
C VAL A 78 -2.06 -5.98 0.66
N VAL A 79 -2.85 -5.42 1.56
CA VAL A 79 -4.31 -5.59 1.59
C VAL A 79 -4.95 -4.30 1.11
N PHE A 80 -5.81 -4.35 0.11
CA PHE A 80 -6.36 -3.16 -0.53
C PHE A 80 -7.73 -3.39 -1.16
N ILE A 81 -8.46 -2.30 -1.38
CA ILE A 81 -9.71 -2.33 -2.16
C ILE A 81 -9.36 -2.27 -3.65
N SER A 82 -9.55 -3.39 -4.34
CA SER A 82 -9.27 -3.51 -5.77
C SER A 82 -10.45 -3.12 -6.67
N SER A 83 -11.68 -3.16 -6.13
CA SER A 83 -12.90 -2.76 -6.86
C SER A 83 -13.95 -2.18 -5.92
N GLY A 84 -14.76 -1.25 -6.44
CA GLY A 84 -15.86 -0.61 -5.72
C GLY A 84 -15.46 0.64 -4.94
N ALA A 85 -14.17 0.91 -4.73
CA ALA A 85 -13.74 2.12 -4.03
C ALA A 85 -14.16 3.39 -4.81
N PRO A 86 -14.62 4.45 -4.10
CA PRO A 86 -14.81 5.74 -4.74
C PRO A 86 -13.48 6.26 -5.28
N ALA A 87 -13.54 7.05 -6.36
CA ALA A 87 -12.36 7.74 -6.85
C ALA A 87 -11.81 8.65 -5.74
N THR A 88 -10.55 8.45 -5.37
CA THR A 88 -9.88 9.35 -4.41
C THR A 88 -9.55 10.66 -5.11
N SER A 89 -10.03 11.76 -4.57
CA SER A 89 -9.96 13.07 -5.21
C SER A 89 -8.59 13.75 -5.12
N SER A 90 -7.65 13.19 -4.36
CA SER A 90 -6.30 13.76 -4.23
C SER A 90 -5.29 12.69 -3.82
N PRO A 91 -4.07 12.70 -4.38
CA PRO A 91 -2.97 11.93 -3.85
C PRO A 91 -2.70 12.30 -2.40
N SER A 92 -2.17 11.38 -1.62
CA SER A 92 -1.66 11.67 -0.28
C SER A 92 -0.61 12.80 -0.36
N THR A 93 -0.68 13.76 0.56
CA THR A 93 0.39 14.76 0.74
C THR A 93 1.59 14.18 1.50
N ALA A 94 1.46 12.97 2.04
CA ALA A 94 2.58 12.22 2.61
C ALA A 94 3.52 11.76 1.48
N HIS A 95 4.79 11.65 1.80
CA HIS A 95 5.79 11.12 0.86
C HIS A 95 6.18 9.72 1.29
N ALA A 96 5.98 8.76 0.40
CA ALA A 96 6.54 7.43 0.59
C ALA A 96 8.08 7.52 0.54
N THR A 97 8.77 6.81 1.43
CA THR A 97 10.23 6.88 1.52
C THR A 97 10.83 5.49 1.45
N MET A 98 11.76 5.29 0.51
CA MET A 98 12.65 4.13 0.43
C MET A 98 14.06 4.57 0.79
N ASN A 99 14.69 3.93 1.77
CA ASN A 99 16.09 4.16 2.09
C ASN A 99 16.93 2.93 1.74
N GLN A 100 18.15 3.17 1.28
CA GLN A 100 19.19 2.18 1.07
C GLN A 100 20.17 2.31 2.23
N GLN A 101 20.19 1.31 3.10
CA GLN A 101 20.98 1.33 4.33
C GLN A 101 21.47 -0.08 4.67
N ASN A 102 22.74 -0.20 5.02
CA ASN A 102 23.38 -1.48 5.29
C ASN A 102 23.25 -2.46 4.12
N CYS A 103 23.47 -1.98 2.90
CA CYS A 103 23.34 -2.73 1.65
C CYS A 103 21.98 -3.45 1.52
N HIS A 104 20.91 -2.74 1.89
CA HIS A 104 19.55 -3.26 1.89
C HIS A 104 18.54 -2.14 1.63
N TYR A 105 17.41 -2.44 1.00
CA TYR A 105 16.25 -1.55 0.99
C TYR A 105 15.54 -1.71 2.33
N THR A 106 15.38 -0.61 3.09
CA THR A 106 14.84 -0.66 4.46
C THR A 106 13.40 -1.13 4.56
N THR A 107 12.69 -1.11 3.44
CA THR A 107 11.29 -1.55 3.34
C THR A 107 11.18 -2.59 2.22
N ARG A 108 10.69 -3.80 2.53
CA ARG A 108 10.49 -4.86 1.52
C ARG A 108 9.37 -4.54 0.55
N VAL A 109 8.23 -4.04 1.07
CA VAL A 109 7.07 -3.63 0.26
C VAL A 109 6.66 -2.23 0.67
N LEU A 110 6.87 -1.27 -0.22
CA LEU A 110 6.48 0.13 -0.05
C LEU A 110 5.20 0.40 -0.85
N ALA A 111 4.07 0.58 -0.15
CA ALA A 111 2.79 0.90 -0.77
C ALA A 111 2.53 2.41 -0.72
N PHE A 112 2.07 2.97 -1.84
CA PHE A 112 1.75 4.39 -2.00
C PHE A 112 0.77 4.58 -3.16
N GLN A 113 0.11 5.74 -3.22
CA GLN A 113 -0.87 6.02 -4.27
C GLN A 113 -0.22 6.40 -5.61
N VAL A 114 -0.98 6.23 -6.69
CA VAL A 114 -0.65 6.84 -7.98
C VAL A 114 -0.41 8.34 -7.81
N GLU A 115 0.56 8.90 -8.56
CA GLU A 115 1.02 10.31 -8.51
C GLU A 115 1.61 10.76 -7.15
N GLU A 116 1.64 9.92 -6.13
CA GLU A 116 2.34 10.23 -4.87
C GLU A 116 3.85 10.27 -5.10
N GLU A 117 4.52 11.27 -4.51
CA GLU A 117 5.97 11.38 -4.58
C GLU A 117 6.64 10.31 -3.71
N VAL A 118 7.52 9.50 -4.32
CA VAL A 118 8.40 8.57 -3.62
C VAL A 118 9.78 9.17 -3.50
N LYS A 119 10.27 9.35 -2.27
CA LYS A 119 11.63 9.79 -1.97
C LYS A 119 12.53 8.59 -1.73
N ILE A 120 13.65 8.56 -2.42
CA ILE A 120 14.60 7.45 -2.38
C ILE A 120 15.95 7.99 -1.92
N ALA A 121 16.38 7.55 -0.72
CA ALA A 121 17.63 7.96 -0.11
C ALA A 121 18.69 6.86 -0.19
N ASN A 122 19.97 7.25 -0.15
CA ASN A 122 21.10 6.37 0.07
C ASN A 122 21.86 6.83 1.32
N SER A 123 21.71 6.10 2.41
CA SER A 123 22.39 6.37 3.70
C SER A 123 23.67 5.57 3.89
N ASP A 124 24.07 4.76 2.92
CA ASP A 124 25.29 3.96 2.98
C ASP A 124 26.53 4.75 2.55
N PRO A 125 27.72 4.39 3.04
CA PRO A 125 28.98 4.97 2.62
C PRO A 125 29.45 4.47 1.25
N LEU A 126 28.60 3.76 0.50
CA LEU A 126 28.86 3.20 -0.82
C LEU A 126 27.73 3.51 -1.80
N SER A 127 27.96 3.24 -3.07
CA SER A 127 26.99 3.50 -4.12
C SER A 127 26.01 2.33 -4.28
N HIS A 128 24.77 2.67 -4.53
CA HIS A 128 23.73 1.73 -4.92
C HIS A 128 23.07 2.20 -6.22
N ASN A 129 22.19 1.39 -6.77
CA ASN A 129 21.22 1.86 -7.74
C ASN A 129 19.83 1.39 -7.38
N ILE A 130 18.85 2.12 -7.84
CA ILE A 130 17.45 1.76 -7.73
C ILE A 130 16.87 1.57 -9.13
N HIS A 131 16.27 0.39 -9.34
CA HIS A 131 15.74 -0.05 -10.62
C HIS A 131 14.34 -0.62 -10.44
N PRO A 132 13.28 0.21 -10.47
CA PRO A 132 11.90 -0.24 -10.58
C PRO A 132 11.67 -0.83 -11.97
N MET A 133 11.45 -2.15 -12.03
CA MET A 133 11.21 -2.89 -13.28
C MET A 133 9.73 -2.83 -13.65
N ALA A 134 9.25 -1.63 -13.94
CA ALA A 134 7.85 -1.37 -14.27
C ALA A 134 7.48 -1.90 -15.65
N VAL A 135 6.24 -2.36 -15.80
CA VAL A 135 5.66 -2.83 -17.08
C VAL A 135 4.55 -1.90 -17.53
N SER A 136 3.66 -1.51 -16.62
CA SER A 136 2.56 -0.56 -16.91
C SER A 136 2.98 0.89 -16.81
N ASN A 137 3.95 1.18 -15.96
CA ASN A 137 4.62 2.46 -15.84
C ASN A 137 5.94 2.48 -16.61
N ARG A 138 6.58 3.65 -16.69
CA ARG A 138 7.90 3.77 -17.31
C ARG A 138 8.97 3.15 -16.43
N GLU A 139 9.67 2.14 -16.95
CA GLU A 139 10.88 1.58 -16.33
C GLU A 139 12.02 2.59 -16.34
N TRP A 140 12.79 2.63 -15.25
CA TRP A 140 14.00 3.43 -15.15
C TRP A 140 15.01 2.81 -14.18
N ASN A 141 16.30 3.16 -14.35
CA ASN A 141 17.39 2.70 -13.51
C ASN A 141 18.31 3.87 -13.22
N ARG A 142 18.55 4.18 -11.94
CA ARG A 142 19.39 5.32 -11.52
C ARG A 142 20.38 4.89 -10.46
N VAL A 143 21.63 5.28 -10.67
CA VAL A 143 22.70 5.14 -9.66
C VAL A 143 22.57 6.27 -8.64
N GLN A 144 22.68 5.93 -7.37
CA GLN A 144 22.83 6.85 -6.25
C GLN A 144 24.19 6.66 -5.61
N LEU A 145 25.09 7.62 -5.81
CA LEU A 145 26.40 7.63 -5.17
C LEU A 145 26.26 7.86 -3.67
N LYS A 146 27.28 7.47 -2.90
CA LYS A 146 27.34 7.85 -1.47
C LYS A 146 27.19 9.37 -1.31
N GLY A 147 26.37 9.77 -0.34
CA GLY A 147 26.14 11.19 -0.04
C GLY A 147 25.32 11.96 -1.09
N SER A 148 24.78 11.29 -2.13
CA SER A 148 23.85 11.93 -3.07
C SER A 148 22.59 12.40 -2.37
N PRO A 149 21.97 13.50 -2.83
CA PRO A 149 20.65 13.89 -2.35
C PRO A 149 19.62 12.82 -2.71
N PRO A 150 18.48 12.74 -1.97
CA PRO A 150 17.41 11.83 -2.30
C PRO A 150 16.90 12.05 -3.73
N LEU A 151 16.57 10.96 -4.42
CA LEU A 151 15.85 10.98 -5.69
C LEU A 151 14.36 11.08 -5.42
N SER A 152 13.65 11.80 -6.29
CA SER A 152 12.18 11.82 -6.30
C SER A 152 11.66 11.17 -7.57
N SER A 153 10.55 10.43 -7.45
CA SER A 153 9.84 9.81 -8.56
C SER A 153 8.36 9.66 -8.22
N SER A 154 7.51 9.51 -9.25
CA SER A 154 6.11 9.12 -9.10
C SER A 154 5.71 8.11 -10.18
N PHE A 155 4.56 7.46 -10.01
CA PHE A 155 4.04 6.46 -10.92
C PHE A 155 2.55 6.72 -11.18
N SER A 156 2.15 6.73 -12.45
CA SER A 156 0.80 7.18 -12.86
C SER A 156 -0.22 6.04 -12.98
N LYS A 157 0.21 4.78 -12.87
CA LYS A 157 -0.66 3.61 -13.02
C LYS A 157 -0.50 2.65 -11.85
N PRO A 158 -1.61 2.06 -11.34
CA PRO A 158 -1.52 1.01 -10.33
C PRO A 158 -0.71 -0.18 -10.85
N GLU A 159 0.27 -0.62 -10.04
CA GLU A 159 1.16 -1.73 -10.42
C GLU A 159 1.93 -2.23 -9.20
N PHE A 160 2.19 -3.55 -9.12
CA PHE A 160 3.18 -4.13 -8.21
C PHE A 160 4.52 -4.22 -8.94
N ILE A 161 5.43 -3.31 -8.67
CA ILE A 161 6.69 -3.13 -9.40
C ILE A 161 7.84 -3.76 -8.62
N PRO A 162 8.49 -4.83 -9.13
CA PRO A 162 9.72 -5.32 -8.54
C PRO A 162 10.82 -4.25 -8.60
N VAL A 163 11.54 -4.05 -7.49
CA VAL A 163 12.64 -3.10 -7.37
C VAL A 163 13.91 -3.86 -7.02
N LYS A 164 14.99 -3.60 -7.76
CA LYS A 164 16.30 -4.22 -7.51
C LYS A 164 17.43 -3.21 -7.52
N CYS A 165 18.57 -3.61 -6.94
CA CYS A 165 19.86 -2.99 -7.15
C CYS A 165 20.66 -3.86 -8.12
N ASN A 166 21.20 -3.30 -9.21
CA ASN A 166 22.02 -4.06 -10.16
C ASN A 166 23.46 -4.29 -9.66
N LEU A 167 23.92 -3.46 -8.69
CA LEU A 167 25.21 -3.60 -8.04
C LEU A 167 25.20 -4.69 -6.96
N HIS A 168 24.07 -4.82 -6.24
CA HIS A 168 23.90 -5.74 -5.12
C HIS A 168 22.67 -6.62 -5.35
N PRO A 169 22.80 -7.81 -5.99
CA PRO A 169 21.67 -8.60 -6.46
C PRO A 169 20.68 -9.07 -5.37
N TRP A 170 21.13 -9.06 -4.11
CA TRP A 170 20.28 -9.38 -2.96
C TRP A 170 19.39 -8.23 -2.51
N MET A 171 19.68 -6.97 -2.90
CA MET A 171 18.83 -5.82 -2.59
C MET A 171 17.59 -5.84 -3.49
N ARG A 172 16.47 -6.25 -2.91
CA ARG A 172 15.17 -6.38 -3.60
C ARG A 172 14.07 -5.79 -2.74
N ALA A 173 13.09 -5.18 -3.39
CA ALA A 173 11.88 -4.64 -2.80
C ALA A 173 10.73 -4.66 -3.82
N TYR A 174 9.55 -4.20 -3.39
CA TYR A 174 8.42 -3.93 -4.27
C TYR A 174 7.86 -2.53 -4.02
N PHE A 175 7.54 -1.83 -5.09
CA PHE A 175 6.65 -0.68 -5.04
C PHE A 175 5.24 -1.17 -5.36
N ALA A 176 4.34 -1.03 -4.40
CA ALA A 176 2.93 -1.29 -4.56
C ALA A 176 2.22 0.04 -4.84
N VAL A 177 2.06 0.35 -6.13
CA VAL A 177 1.40 1.59 -6.59
C VAL A 177 -0.10 1.36 -6.56
N MET A 178 -0.82 2.05 -5.67
CA MET A 178 -2.24 1.85 -5.39
C MET A 178 -3.11 2.86 -6.12
N GLY A 179 -4.22 2.40 -6.70
CA GLY A 179 -5.18 3.26 -7.40
C GLY A 179 -6.08 4.10 -6.51
N ASN A 180 -6.07 3.83 -5.20
CA ASN A 180 -6.87 4.54 -4.19
C ASN A 180 -6.15 4.52 -2.83
N SER A 181 -6.69 5.20 -1.82
CA SER A 181 -6.11 5.31 -0.47
C SER A 181 -6.48 4.17 0.48
N TYR A 182 -7.30 3.21 0.04
CA TYR A 182 -7.82 2.12 0.88
C TYR A 182 -6.91 0.91 0.81
N PHE A 183 -5.76 0.98 1.46
CA PHE A 183 -4.78 -0.12 1.54
C PHE A 183 -4.00 -0.09 2.85
N ALA A 184 -3.41 -1.23 3.18
CA ALA A 184 -2.48 -1.40 4.29
C ALA A 184 -1.42 -2.46 3.93
N VAL A 185 -0.28 -2.42 4.59
CA VAL A 185 0.76 -3.45 4.48
C VAL A 185 0.94 -4.11 5.84
N THR A 186 0.90 -5.44 5.89
CA THR A 186 1.01 -6.18 7.15
C THR A 186 2.41 -6.10 7.75
N GLY A 187 2.47 -5.88 9.06
CA GLY A 187 3.67 -5.99 9.90
C GLY A 187 3.95 -7.43 10.33
N GLU A 188 4.82 -7.59 11.33
CA GLU A 188 5.17 -8.91 11.88
C GLU A 188 3.99 -9.61 12.58
N ASP A 189 3.04 -8.85 13.09
CA ASP A 189 1.80 -9.36 13.69
C ASP A 189 0.76 -9.79 12.65
N GLY A 190 1.03 -9.57 11.36
CA GLY A 190 0.15 -9.87 10.24
C GLY A 190 -1.13 -9.05 10.19
N GLN A 191 -1.30 -8.07 11.08
CA GLN A 191 -2.51 -7.26 11.15
C GLN A 191 -2.55 -6.20 10.06
N PHE A 192 -3.77 -5.85 9.65
CA PHE A 192 -4.04 -4.71 8.78
C PHE A 192 -5.30 -3.98 9.23
N THR A 193 -5.37 -2.68 8.91
CA THR A 193 -6.53 -1.82 9.13
C THR A 193 -6.70 -0.90 7.93
N ILE A 194 -7.90 -0.88 7.36
CA ILE A 194 -8.31 0.05 6.31
C ILE A 194 -9.48 0.87 6.86
N PRO A 195 -9.21 2.09 7.34
CA PRO A 195 -10.22 2.98 7.90
C PRO A 195 -10.95 3.77 6.82
N ASP A 196 -11.96 4.51 7.24
CA ASP A 196 -12.63 5.57 6.49
C ASP A 196 -13.24 5.14 5.14
N LEU A 197 -13.57 3.85 5.01
CA LEU A 197 -14.19 3.33 3.80
C LEU A 197 -15.70 3.63 3.83
N PRO A 198 -16.27 4.30 2.81
CA PRO A 198 -17.71 4.53 2.71
C PRO A 198 -18.51 3.21 2.72
N PRO A 199 -19.79 3.24 3.09
CA PRO A 199 -20.66 2.07 2.92
C PRO A 199 -20.75 1.66 1.46
N GLY A 200 -20.68 0.35 1.17
CA GLY A 200 -20.69 -0.14 -0.20
C GLY A 200 -20.38 -1.62 -0.33
N LYS A 201 -20.30 -2.06 -1.59
CA LYS A 201 -19.84 -3.40 -1.96
C LYS A 201 -18.45 -3.27 -2.56
N TYR A 202 -17.53 -4.09 -2.12
CA TYR A 202 -16.11 -4.00 -2.44
C TYR A 202 -15.50 -5.37 -2.71
N THR A 203 -14.45 -5.38 -3.53
CA THR A 203 -13.52 -6.50 -3.59
C THR A 203 -12.29 -6.12 -2.74
N LEU A 204 -12.11 -6.82 -1.62
CA LEU A 204 -10.91 -6.73 -0.78
C LEU A 204 -9.89 -7.74 -1.29
N THR A 205 -8.69 -7.27 -1.62
CA THR A 205 -7.62 -8.07 -2.20
C THR A 205 -6.41 -8.08 -1.27
N ALA A 206 -5.84 -9.26 -1.03
CA ALA A 206 -4.54 -9.43 -0.39
C ALA A 206 -3.54 -9.93 -1.42
N TRP A 207 -2.36 -9.27 -1.53
CA TRP A 207 -1.28 -9.64 -2.42
C TRP A 207 0.02 -9.86 -1.66
N HIS A 208 0.72 -10.96 -1.97
CA HIS A 208 2.06 -11.24 -1.47
C HIS A 208 2.98 -11.66 -2.61
N GLU A 209 4.23 -11.18 -2.62
CA GLU A 209 5.20 -11.42 -3.70
C GLU A 209 5.44 -12.90 -4.02
N THR A 210 5.38 -13.78 -3.02
CA THR A 210 5.62 -15.22 -3.17
C THR A 210 4.34 -16.02 -3.38
N TYR A 211 3.24 -15.61 -2.73
CA TYR A 211 2.01 -16.41 -2.65
C TYR A 211 0.88 -15.90 -3.55
N GLY A 212 1.09 -14.76 -4.24
CA GLY A 212 0.14 -14.21 -5.19
C GLY A 212 -1.04 -13.49 -4.53
N THR A 213 -2.20 -13.58 -5.16
CA THR A 213 -3.37 -12.75 -4.85
C THR A 213 -4.55 -13.59 -4.36
N HIS A 214 -5.21 -13.12 -3.28
CA HIS A 214 -6.49 -13.64 -2.79
C HIS A 214 -7.52 -12.52 -2.74
N ASN A 215 -8.76 -12.81 -3.17
CA ASN A 215 -9.85 -11.84 -3.21
C ASN A 215 -11.01 -12.29 -2.32
N GLN A 216 -11.68 -11.32 -1.68
CA GLN A 216 -12.94 -11.54 -0.95
C GLN A 216 -13.93 -10.42 -1.28
N GLU A 217 -15.17 -10.80 -1.62
CA GLU A 217 -16.27 -9.85 -1.78
C GLU A 217 -16.83 -9.49 -0.40
N ILE A 218 -16.98 -8.20 -0.14
CA ILE A 218 -17.48 -7.68 1.13
C ILE A 218 -18.58 -6.65 0.92
N THR A 219 -19.47 -6.55 1.87
CA THR A 219 -20.44 -5.46 1.96
C THR A 219 -20.24 -4.75 3.29
N LEU A 220 -20.03 -3.45 3.26
CA LEU A 220 -19.80 -2.60 4.43
C LEU A 220 -21.01 -1.69 4.63
N ALA A 221 -21.64 -1.76 5.80
CA ALA A 221 -22.71 -0.84 6.19
C ALA A 221 -22.12 0.46 6.79
N ALA A 222 -22.96 1.49 6.91
CA ALA A 222 -22.55 2.77 7.52
C ALA A 222 -22.03 2.58 8.95
N GLY A 223 -20.83 3.07 9.25
CA GLY A 223 -20.16 2.99 10.55
C GLY A 223 -19.78 1.57 10.99
N GLN A 224 -19.90 0.59 10.11
CA GLN A 224 -19.61 -0.80 10.44
C GLN A 224 -18.11 -1.05 10.58
N GLN A 225 -17.74 -1.86 11.56
CA GLN A 225 -16.43 -2.50 11.67
C GLN A 225 -16.57 -3.97 11.21
N VAL A 226 -15.73 -4.40 10.26
CA VAL A 226 -15.72 -5.76 9.73
C VAL A 226 -14.34 -6.37 9.93
N ILE A 227 -14.30 -7.62 10.39
CA ILE A 227 -13.04 -8.38 10.52
C ILE A 227 -12.99 -9.39 9.38
N ILE A 228 -11.91 -9.31 8.58
CA ILE A 228 -11.68 -10.18 7.42
C ILE A 228 -10.27 -10.73 7.50
N ASP A 229 -10.13 -12.03 7.65
CA ASP A 229 -8.82 -12.68 7.68
C ASP A 229 -8.47 -13.32 6.33
N PHE A 230 -7.17 -13.33 6.01
CA PHE A 230 -6.65 -14.06 4.86
C PHE A 230 -5.71 -15.18 5.31
N VAL A 231 -5.86 -16.34 4.68
CA VAL A 231 -4.99 -17.49 4.93
C VAL A 231 -4.32 -17.89 3.61
N TYR A 232 -3.00 -17.74 3.57
CA TYR A 232 -2.17 -18.29 2.50
C TYR A 232 -1.72 -19.71 2.83
N ASN A 233 -1.33 -20.45 1.80
CA ASN A 233 -0.79 -21.80 1.97
C ASN A 233 0.61 -21.87 1.34
N ALA A 234 1.61 -22.20 2.15
CA ALA A 234 2.93 -22.54 1.65
C ALA A 234 2.84 -23.91 0.96
N LYS A 235 2.68 -23.91 -0.37
CA LYS A 235 2.75 -25.14 -1.15
C LYS A 235 4.14 -25.74 -0.95
N THR A 236 4.21 -26.97 -0.49
CA THR A 236 5.43 -27.80 -0.61
C THR A 236 5.83 -27.83 -2.08
N ARG A 237 7.01 -27.25 -2.40
CA ARG A 237 7.63 -27.38 -3.72
C ARG A 237 8.16 -28.78 -3.92
#